data_fe8f937bb93773e4d85c112ea1ea7573
#
_entry.id   fe8f937bb93773e4d85c112ea1ea7573
#
_cell.length_a   1.000
_cell.length_b   1.000
_cell.length_c   1.000
_cell.angle_alpha   90.00
_cell.angle_beta   90.00
_cell.angle_gamma   90.00
#
_symmetry.space_group_name_H-M   'P 1'
#
loop_
_entity.id
_entity.type
_entity.pdbx_description
1 polymer ?
#
loop_
_entity_poly.entity_id
_entity_poly.type
_entity_poly.pdbx_seq_one_letter_code
_entity_poly.pdbx_strand_id
1 'polypeptide(L)'
;MIRVLFTLAAVLCLLGPPAPVRGEAQQERAVLLDPALWRAWKTAFVAADGRVIDNANHGISHSEGQGYGLLLAAFANDKDGFTLLWTWTRTTLGRDDGLSTWRYDPIRQSPKDDPNNASDGDILIAWALVEAFERWGDPAHRDTAARIARTVARRLTVETALGRVLMPALVGFDRKARPDGPVVNPSYWIYPALPRLASVAGEHDWSRLNDGGLAVLRAARFGPRRLPSEWVSLADGTAKPARGFEAVYGYNAVRIPLYLVWGGVADREVLAPFLAGPNAPSGLVTVATGQVAEPLLQPGYAAMSAVVACALEGTRLPAALRGATMDLYYPSTLRLLALVALAQKHPRCL
;
A
#
# COMPACT_ATOMS: atom_id res chain seq x y z
N MET A 1 -45.08 -31.62 73.36
CA MET A 1 -45.12 -31.84 71.90
C MET A 1 -45.37 -30.49 71.26
N ILE A 2 -44.29 -29.89 70.77
CA ILE A 2 -44.36 -28.55 70.14
C ILE A 2 -44.20 -28.78 68.64
N ARG A 3 -45.24 -28.40 67.86
CA ARG A 3 -45.19 -28.44 66.39
C ARG A 3 -44.60 -27.09 65.88
N VAL A 4 -43.49 -27.16 65.20
CA VAL A 4 -42.89 -26.03 64.49
C VAL A 4 -43.42 -26.04 63.05
N LEU A 5 -44.12 -24.96 62.65
CA LEU A 5 -44.51 -24.70 61.24
C LEU A 5 -43.34 -24.01 60.53
N PHE A 6 -42.85 -24.60 59.46
CA PHE A 6 -41.98 -23.93 58.51
C PHE A 6 -42.79 -23.26 57.41
N THR A 7 -42.70 -21.94 57.32
CA THR A 7 -43.27 -21.16 56.21
C THR A 7 -42.21 -21.01 55.12
N LEU A 8 -42.49 -21.59 53.95
CA LEU A 8 -41.66 -21.41 52.74
C LEU A 8 -42.02 -20.07 52.07
N ALA A 9 -41.11 -19.10 52.05
CA ALA A 9 -41.23 -17.91 51.25
C ALA A 9 -40.69 -18.15 49.85
N ALA A 10 -41.54 -18.16 48.83
CA ALA A 10 -41.14 -18.20 47.42
C ALA A 10 -40.67 -16.82 46.95
N VAL A 11 -39.36 -16.70 46.63
CA VAL A 11 -38.82 -15.49 46.00
C VAL A 11 -39.05 -15.58 44.49
N LEU A 12 -39.97 -14.77 44.00
CA LEU A 12 -40.24 -14.61 42.57
C LEU A 12 -39.18 -13.64 41.97
N CYS A 13 -38.14 -14.17 41.29
CA CYS A 13 -37.23 -13.35 40.50
C CYS A 13 -37.94 -12.87 39.24
N LEU A 14 -38.33 -11.61 39.23
CA LEU A 14 -38.76 -10.92 38.01
C LEU A 14 -37.56 -10.69 37.12
N LEU A 15 -37.36 -11.54 36.10
CA LEU A 15 -36.45 -11.30 34.99
C LEU A 15 -37.07 -10.19 34.12
N GLY A 16 -36.55 -8.97 34.26
CA GLY A 16 -36.84 -7.88 33.32
C GLY A 16 -36.37 -8.20 31.91
N PRO A 17 -36.98 -7.60 30.86
CA PRO A 17 -36.54 -7.82 29.50
C PRO A 17 -35.06 -7.43 29.34
N PRO A 18 -34.25 -8.16 28.53
CA PRO A 18 -32.85 -7.80 28.28
C PRO A 18 -32.80 -6.39 27.70
N ALA A 19 -31.93 -5.54 28.27
CA ALA A 19 -31.68 -4.21 27.74
C ALA A 19 -31.19 -4.34 26.29
N PRO A 20 -31.63 -3.46 25.35
CA PRO A 20 -31.14 -3.50 24.00
C PRO A 20 -29.62 -3.32 24.03
N VAL A 21 -28.89 -4.27 23.41
CA VAL A 21 -27.45 -4.15 23.16
C VAL A 21 -27.29 -2.87 22.32
N ARG A 22 -26.84 -1.78 22.95
CA ARG A 22 -26.41 -0.59 22.24
C ARG A 22 -25.28 -1.04 21.34
N GLY A 23 -25.51 -1.02 20.01
CA GLY A 23 -24.47 -1.16 19.04
C GLY A 23 -23.34 -0.21 19.43
N GLU A 24 -22.12 -0.72 19.52
CA GLU A 24 -20.94 0.12 19.75
C GLU A 24 -21.01 1.25 18.74
N ALA A 25 -21.08 2.49 19.20
CA ALA A 25 -21.06 3.67 18.35
C ALA A 25 -19.74 3.61 17.59
N GLN A 26 -19.81 3.41 16.28
CA GLN A 26 -18.63 3.32 15.40
C GLN A 26 -17.88 4.63 15.61
N GLN A 27 -16.69 4.55 16.24
CA GLN A 27 -15.88 5.71 16.57
C GLN A 27 -15.50 6.40 15.28
N GLU A 28 -15.96 7.64 15.08
CA GLU A 28 -15.73 8.39 13.85
C GLU A 28 -14.22 8.53 13.62
N ARG A 29 -13.71 7.89 12.58
CA ARG A 29 -12.28 7.91 12.27
C ARG A 29 -11.88 9.28 11.75
N ALA A 30 -10.75 9.77 12.25
CA ALA A 30 -10.18 11.04 11.83
C ALA A 30 -10.00 11.10 10.30
N VAL A 31 -10.33 12.25 9.72
CA VAL A 31 -9.98 12.59 8.34
C VAL A 31 -8.48 12.85 8.29
N LEU A 32 -7.75 12.09 7.48
CA LEU A 32 -6.29 12.13 7.41
C LEU A 32 -5.78 12.91 6.20
N LEU A 33 -6.62 13.11 5.22
CA LEU A 33 -6.34 13.89 4.02
C LEU A 33 -7.32 15.07 3.95
N ASP A 34 -6.78 16.27 3.73
CA ASP A 34 -7.59 17.47 3.49
C ASP A 34 -8.57 17.21 2.31
N PRO A 35 -9.88 17.38 2.51
CA PRO A 35 -10.88 17.19 1.47
C PRO A 35 -10.67 18.08 0.23
N ALA A 36 -10.00 19.23 0.35
CA ALA A 36 -9.68 20.08 -0.79
C ALA A 36 -8.58 19.47 -1.65
N LEU A 37 -7.54 18.88 -1.02
CA LEU A 37 -6.48 18.16 -1.73
C LEU A 37 -7.03 16.91 -2.44
N TRP A 38 -7.91 16.17 -1.76
CA TRP A 38 -8.60 15.04 -2.38
C TRP A 38 -9.44 15.45 -3.59
N ARG A 39 -10.26 16.51 -3.46
CA ARG A 39 -11.07 17.00 -4.59
C ARG A 39 -10.21 17.43 -5.77
N ALA A 40 -9.10 18.12 -5.53
CA ALA A 40 -8.16 18.50 -6.59
C ALA A 40 -7.59 17.27 -7.31
N TRP A 41 -7.17 16.25 -6.57
CA TRP A 41 -6.65 15.00 -7.13
C TRP A 41 -7.73 14.24 -7.91
N LYS A 42 -8.92 14.09 -7.32
CA LYS A 42 -10.05 13.43 -7.96
C LYS A 42 -10.44 14.10 -9.27
N THR A 43 -10.52 15.44 -9.28
CA THR A 43 -10.83 16.20 -10.50
C THR A 43 -9.77 16.04 -11.59
N ALA A 44 -8.49 15.95 -11.22
CA ALA A 44 -7.40 15.85 -12.18
C ALA A 44 -7.24 14.44 -12.77
N PHE A 45 -7.53 13.39 -11.99
CA PHE A 45 -7.09 12.04 -12.35
C PHE A 45 -8.20 10.98 -12.33
N VAL A 46 -9.43 11.29 -11.93
CA VAL A 46 -10.53 10.32 -11.93
C VAL A 46 -11.54 10.65 -13.02
N ALA A 47 -11.75 9.71 -13.93
CA ALA A 47 -12.79 9.82 -14.96
C ALA A 47 -14.20 9.67 -14.36
N ALA A 48 -15.22 10.07 -15.12
CA ALA A 48 -16.61 10.04 -14.67
C ALA A 48 -17.12 8.63 -14.31
N ASP A 49 -16.51 7.59 -14.88
CA ASP A 49 -16.83 6.18 -14.60
C ASP A 49 -16.09 5.61 -13.37
N GLY A 50 -15.17 6.35 -12.77
CA GLY A 50 -14.37 5.92 -11.62
C GLY A 50 -12.99 5.37 -11.98
N ARG A 51 -12.58 5.47 -13.22
CA ARG A 51 -11.25 5.08 -13.68
C ARG A 51 -10.20 6.11 -13.26
N VAL A 52 -9.12 5.68 -12.60
CA VAL A 52 -7.94 6.52 -12.36
C VAL A 52 -7.07 6.54 -13.61
N ILE A 53 -6.70 7.73 -14.05
CA ILE A 53 -5.96 7.97 -15.29
C ILE A 53 -4.51 8.32 -14.98
N ASP A 54 -3.57 7.52 -15.47
CA ASP A 54 -2.16 7.88 -15.48
C ASP A 54 -1.86 8.73 -16.74
N ASN A 55 -1.88 10.04 -16.55
CA ASN A 55 -1.72 11.00 -17.64
C ASN A 55 -0.28 11.12 -18.17
N ALA A 56 0.68 10.52 -17.47
CA ALA A 56 2.07 10.44 -17.93
C ALA A 56 2.37 9.13 -18.69
N ASN A 57 1.43 8.16 -18.67
CA ASN A 57 1.62 6.83 -19.25
C ASN A 57 0.47 6.49 -20.22
N HIS A 58 0.32 7.29 -21.26
CA HIS A 58 -0.69 7.11 -22.33
C HIS A 58 -2.14 7.00 -21.83
N GLY A 59 -2.43 7.52 -20.65
CA GLY A 59 -3.77 7.50 -20.05
C GLY A 59 -4.25 6.10 -19.64
N ILE A 60 -3.34 5.14 -19.45
CA ILE A 60 -3.71 3.82 -18.92
C ILE A 60 -4.24 3.92 -17.50
N SER A 61 -4.84 2.84 -17.03
CA SER A 61 -5.17 2.64 -15.62
C SER A 61 -4.54 1.35 -15.14
N HIS A 62 -4.20 1.29 -13.87
CA HIS A 62 -3.59 0.10 -13.27
C HIS A 62 -4.14 -0.12 -11.86
N SER A 63 -4.07 -1.38 -11.40
CA SER A 63 -4.57 -1.78 -10.09
C SER A 63 -3.94 -0.99 -8.95
N GLU A 64 -2.65 -0.64 -9.06
CA GLU A 64 -1.95 0.26 -8.14
C GLU A 64 -2.66 1.63 -8.07
N GLY A 65 -2.95 2.24 -9.23
CA GLY A 65 -3.61 3.54 -9.31
C GLY A 65 -5.01 3.53 -8.72
N GLN A 66 -5.78 2.48 -8.99
CA GLN A 66 -7.08 2.29 -8.37
C GLN A 66 -6.95 2.13 -6.84
N GLY A 67 -5.97 1.35 -6.38
CA GLY A 67 -5.67 1.19 -4.96
C GLY A 67 -5.33 2.50 -4.26
N TYR A 68 -4.52 3.35 -4.89
CA TYR A 68 -4.22 4.70 -4.37
C TYR A 68 -5.45 5.58 -4.31
N GLY A 69 -6.25 5.62 -5.40
CA GLY A 69 -7.48 6.40 -5.42
C GLY A 69 -8.46 6.00 -4.33
N LEU A 70 -8.63 4.69 -4.13
CA LEU A 70 -9.46 4.13 -3.06
C LEU A 70 -8.96 4.52 -1.66
N LEU A 71 -7.65 4.42 -1.41
CA LEU A 71 -7.06 4.85 -0.13
C LEU A 71 -7.25 6.33 0.13
N LEU A 72 -6.97 7.19 -0.87
CA LEU A 72 -7.14 8.64 -0.74
C LEU A 72 -8.61 9.01 -0.48
N ALA A 73 -9.56 8.36 -1.18
CA ALA A 73 -10.99 8.54 -0.93
C ALA A 73 -11.38 8.15 0.51
N ALA A 74 -10.89 7.01 0.99
CA ALA A 74 -11.13 6.56 2.35
C ALA A 74 -10.53 7.55 3.38
N PHE A 75 -9.30 8.01 3.19
CA PHE A 75 -8.64 8.95 4.11
C PHE A 75 -9.26 10.35 4.09
N ALA A 76 -9.86 10.76 2.98
CA ALA A 76 -10.64 12.00 2.85
C ALA A 76 -12.11 11.86 3.30
N ASN A 77 -12.54 10.65 3.69
CA ASN A 77 -13.92 10.32 4.06
C ASN A 77 -14.96 10.56 2.94
N ASP A 78 -14.56 10.38 1.67
CA ASP A 78 -15.44 10.48 0.50
C ASP A 78 -15.99 9.08 0.13
N LYS A 79 -17.12 8.70 0.75
CA LYS A 79 -17.76 7.40 0.51
C LYS A 79 -18.25 7.24 -0.94
N ASP A 80 -18.79 8.31 -1.52
CA ASP A 80 -19.33 8.26 -2.89
C ASP A 80 -18.18 8.12 -3.90
N GLY A 81 -17.10 8.87 -3.71
CA GLY A 81 -15.88 8.74 -4.51
C GLY A 81 -15.27 7.35 -4.40
N PHE A 82 -15.22 6.80 -3.18
CA PHE A 82 -14.76 5.41 -2.96
C PHE A 82 -15.63 4.41 -3.71
N THR A 83 -16.95 4.53 -3.60
CA THR A 83 -17.92 3.63 -4.25
C THR A 83 -17.78 3.66 -5.77
N LEU A 84 -17.60 4.85 -6.35
CA LEU A 84 -17.37 5.04 -7.78
C LEU A 84 -16.09 4.31 -8.23
N LEU A 85 -14.96 4.59 -7.58
CA LEU A 85 -13.67 3.95 -7.85
C LEU A 85 -13.73 2.43 -7.69
N TRP A 86 -14.34 1.96 -6.59
CA TRP A 86 -14.45 0.53 -6.31
C TRP A 86 -15.33 -0.20 -7.32
N THR A 87 -16.42 0.41 -7.74
CA THR A 87 -17.29 -0.18 -8.76
C THR A 87 -16.53 -0.42 -10.06
N TRP A 88 -15.82 0.60 -10.54
CA TRP A 88 -15.00 0.44 -11.75
C TRP A 88 -13.89 -0.61 -11.55
N THR A 89 -13.17 -0.55 -10.44
CA THR A 89 -12.07 -1.50 -10.15
C THR A 89 -12.53 -2.95 -10.20
N ARG A 90 -13.58 -3.29 -9.47
CA ARG A 90 -14.08 -4.66 -9.39
C ARG A 90 -14.69 -5.17 -10.69
N THR A 91 -15.34 -4.30 -11.47
CA THR A 91 -16.02 -4.70 -12.71
C THR A 91 -15.08 -4.75 -13.90
N THR A 92 -14.02 -3.95 -13.91
CA THR A 92 -13.07 -3.86 -15.04
C THR A 92 -11.80 -4.67 -14.80
N LEU A 93 -11.20 -4.56 -13.60
CA LEU A 93 -9.95 -5.25 -13.29
C LEU A 93 -10.13 -6.55 -12.51
N GLY A 94 -11.31 -6.79 -11.92
CA GLY A 94 -11.56 -7.95 -11.07
C GLY A 94 -11.35 -9.28 -11.80
N ARG A 95 -10.71 -10.23 -11.12
CA ARG A 95 -10.40 -11.59 -11.57
C ARG A 95 -11.16 -12.62 -10.70
N ASP A 96 -11.40 -13.81 -11.23
CA ASP A 96 -12.09 -14.89 -10.53
C ASP A 96 -11.32 -15.39 -9.29
N ASP A 97 -9.99 -15.24 -9.28
CA ASP A 97 -9.14 -15.60 -8.13
C ASP A 97 -9.17 -14.56 -7.00
N GLY A 98 -9.91 -13.48 -7.17
CA GLY A 98 -10.08 -12.39 -6.20
C GLY A 98 -9.03 -11.29 -6.31
N LEU A 99 -8.01 -11.46 -7.15
CA LEU A 99 -7.01 -10.43 -7.46
C LEU A 99 -7.53 -9.49 -8.56
N SER A 100 -6.70 -8.54 -8.96
CA SER A 100 -6.99 -7.60 -10.04
C SER A 100 -6.01 -7.78 -11.19
N THR A 101 -6.48 -7.69 -12.44
CA THR A 101 -5.60 -7.49 -13.58
C THR A 101 -4.84 -6.19 -13.40
N TRP A 102 -3.53 -6.20 -13.63
CA TRP A 102 -2.70 -5.06 -13.25
C TRP A 102 -2.92 -3.82 -14.11
N ARG A 103 -3.41 -3.97 -15.37
CA ARG A 103 -3.46 -2.91 -16.38
C ARG A 103 -4.77 -2.90 -17.15
N TYR A 104 -5.24 -1.71 -17.51
CA TYR A 104 -6.28 -1.44 -18.48
C TYR A 104 -5.78 -0.42 -19.51
N ASP A 105 -5.87 -0.77 -20.78
CA ASP A 105 -5.54 0.12 -21.90
C ASP A 105 -6.81 0.78 -22.45
N PRO A 106 -6.97 2.11 -22.37
CA PRO A 106 -8.17 2.80 -22.84
C PRO A 106 -8.34 2.76 -24.37
N ILE A 107 -7.24 2.58 -25.12
CA ILE A 107 -7.29 2.49 -26.58
C ILE A 107 -7.90 1.16 -27.00
N ARG A 108 -7.51 0.09 -26.35
CA ARG A 108 -8.00 -1.28 -26.61
C ARG A 108 -9.27 -1.61 -25.82
N GLN A 109 -9.62 -0.77 -24.84
CA GLN A 109 -10.74 -0.97 -23.92
C GLN A 109 -10.74 -2.38 -23.29
N SER A 110 -9.56 -2.88 -22.97
CA SER A 110 -9.39 -4.26 -22.52
C SER A 110 -8.26 -4.38 -21.48
N PRO A 111 -8.49 -5.11 -20.38
CA PRO A 111 -7.43 -5.59 -19.51
C PRO A 111 -6.76 -6.88 -20.03
N LYS A 112 -7.20 -7.42 -21.17
CA LYS A 112 -6.92 -8.81 -21.59
C LYS A 112 -5.56 -9.02 -22.25
N ASP A 113 -4.85 -7.98 -22.64
CA ASP A 113 -3.55 -8.13 -23.33
C ASP A 113 -2.47 -8.70 -22.40
N ASP A 114 -2.55 -8.38 -21.11
CA ASP A 114 -1.76 -8.98 -20.05
C ASP A 114 -2.67 -9.20 -18.84
N PRO A 115 -3.25 -10.39 -18.72
CA PRO A 115 -4.20 -10.69 -17.64
C PRO A 115 -3.53 -10.96 -16.29
N ASN A 116 -2.21 -10.77 -16.17
CA ASN A 116 -1.50 -10.96 -14.93
C ASN A 116 -1.96 -9.93 -13.88
N ASN A 117 -1.73 -10.22 -12.61
CA ASN A 117 -1.91 -9.27 -11.51
C ASN A 117 -0.61 -8.50 -11.24
N ALA A 118 -0.70 -7.48 -10.38
CA ALA A 118 0.44 -6.88 -9.69
C ALA A 118 0.14 -6.87 -8.19
N SER A 119 1.01 -7.50 -7.40
CA SER A 119 0.73 -7.74 -5.98
C SER A 119 0.65 -6.48 -5.14
N ASP A 120 1.35 -5.41 -5.53
CA ASP A 120 1.23 -4.09 -4.90
C ASP A 120 -0.17 -3.50 -5.08
N GLY A 121 -0.72 -3.55 -6.29
CA GLY A 121 -2.08 -3.11 -6.57
C GLY A 121 -3.12 -3.91 -5.77
N ASP A 122 -2.98 -5.23 -5.70
CA ASP A 122 -3.87 -6.08 -4.93
C ASP A 122 -3.81 -5.76 -3.42
N ILE A 123 -2.60 -5.57 -2.88
CA ILE A 123 -2.40 -5.18 -1.47
C ILE A 123 -2.99 -3.81 -1.18
N LEU A 124 -2.80 -2.82 -2.05
CA LEU A 124 -3.36 -1.47 -1.92
C LEU A 124 -4.89 -1.49 -1.94
N ILE A 125 -5.49 -2.24 -2.87
CA ILE A 125 -6.95 -2.42 -2.95
C ILE A 125 -7.47 -3.09 -1.69
N ALA A 126 -6.85 -4.18 -1.24
CA ALA A 126 -7.27 -4.87 -0.02
C ALA A 126 -7.17 -3.95 1.21
N TRP A 127 -6.10 -3.19 1.35
CA TRP A 127 -5.96 -2.21 2.42
C TRP A 127 -7.05 -1.13 2.36
N ALA A 128 -7.30 -0.57 1.19
CA ALA A 128 -8.36 0.43 1.02
C ALA A 128 -9.74 -0.11 1.41
N LEU A 129 -10.03 -1.37 1.10
CA LEU A 129 -11.28 -2.04 1.52
C LEU A 129 -11.35 -2.24 3.03
N VAL A 130 -10.23 -2.54 3.72
CA VAL A 130 -10.20 -2.57 5.19
C VAL A 130 -10.50 -1.18 5.77
N GLU A 131 -9.87 -0.13 5.24
CA GLU A 131 -10.13 1.25 5.68
C GLU A 131 -11.61 1.65 5.46
N ALA A 132 -12.20 1.25 4.33
CA ALA A 132 -13.60 1.48 4.00
C ALA A 132 -14.55 0.75 4.97
N PHE A 133 -14.28 -0.52 5.27
CA PHE A 133 -15.04 -1.28 6.26
C PHE A 133 -15.01 -0.61 7.63
N GLU A 134 -13.82 -0.27 8.11
CA GLU A 134 -13.68 0.33 9.44
C GLU A 134 -14.27 1.73 9.53
N ARG A 135 -14.39 2.45 8.42
CA ARG A 135 -14.96 3.79 8.37
C ARG A 135 -16.48 3.78 8.18
N TRP A 136 -16.98 2.92 7.30
CA TRP A 136 -18.38 2.95 6.87
C TRP A 136 -19.20 1.71 7.23
N GLY A 137 -18.56 0.67 7.78
CA GLY A 137 -19.22 -0.50 8.36
C GLY A 137 -19.76 -1.54 7.37
N ASP A 138 -19.48 -1.44 6.05
CA ASP A 138 -19.95 -2.42 5.08
C ASP A 138 -19.13 -3.73 5.16
N PRO A 139 -19.71 -4.85 5.61
CA PRO A 139 -19.01 -6.12 5.76
C PRO A 139 -18.51 -6.70 4.42
N ALA A 140 -19.12 -6.33 3.29
CA ALA A 140 -18.69 -6.80 1.98
C ALA A 140 -17.27 -6.32 1.63
N HIS A 141 -16.89 -5.13 2.11
CA HIS A 141 -15.53 -4.63 1.96
C HIS A 141 -14.53 -5.48 2.75
N ARG A 142 -14.82 -5.79 4.02
CA ARG A 142 -13.97 -6.66 4.84
C ARG A 142 -13.80 -8.04 4.23
N ASP A 143 -14.89 -8.66 3.80
CA ASP A 143 -14.89 -10.02 3.28
C ASP A 143 -14.11 -10.10 1.95
N THR A 144 -14.22 -9.06 1.12
CA THR A 144 -13.43 -8.94 -0.12
C THR A 144 -11.95 -8.71 0.20
N ALA A 145 -11.62 -7.82 1.13
CA ALA A 145 -10.24 -7.60 1.58
C ALA A 145 -9.61 -8.90 2.10
N ALA A 146 -10.35 -9.66 2.93
CA ALA A 146 -9.90 -10.94 3.46
C ALA A 146 -9.63 -11.97 2.35
N ARG A 147 -10.47 -12.03 1.32
CA ARG A 147 -10.26 -12.92 0.16
C ARG A 147 -8.99 -12.56 -0.60
N ILE A 148 -8.79 -11.27 -0.91
CA ILE A 148 -7.57 -10.79 -1.58
C ILE A 148 -6.34 -11.12 -0.72
N ALA A 149 -6.36 -10.76 0.57
CA ALA A 149 -5.25 -10.99 1.49
C ALA A 149 -4.85 -12.48 1.55
N ARG A 150 -5.84 -13.39 1.66
CA ARG A 150 -5.59 -14.84 1.64
C ARG A 150 -4.97 -15.29 0.32
N THR A 151 -5.42 -14.77 -0.80
CA THR A 151 -4.86 -15.13 -2.12
C THR A 151 -3.41 -14.63 -2.22
N VAL A 152 -3.12 -13.39 -1.81
CA VAL A 152 -1.75 -12.85 -1.74
C VAL A 152 -0.87 -13.75 -0.86
N ALA A 153 -1.29 -14.04 0.37
CA ALA A 153 -0.50 -14.83 1.30
C ALA A 153 -0.19 -16.25 0.80
N ARG A 154 -1.15 -16.88 0.13
CA ARG A 154 -1.03 -18.28 -0.33
C ARG A 154 -0.32 -18.42 -1.67
N ARG A 155 -0.51 -17.48 -2.60
CA ARG A 155 -0.10 -17.65 -3.99
C ARG A 155 1.02 -16.72 -4.42
N LEU A 156 1.21 -15.60 -3.71
CA LEU A 156 2.18 -14.57 -4.04
C LEU A 156 3.31 -14.46 -3.02
N THR A 157 3.47 -15.48 -2.14
CA THR A 157 4.64 -15.53 -1.24
C THR A 157 5.42 -16.81 -1.43
N VAL A 158 6.75 -16.71 -1.36
CA VAL A 158 7.67 -17.87 -1.42
C VAL A 158 8.74 -17.76 -0.35
N GLU A 159 9.24 -18.91 0.11
CA GLU A 159 10.38 -18.96 1.03
C GLU A 159 11.69 -18.89 0.25
N THR A 160 12.61 -18.08 0.75
CA THR A 160 13.97 -17.92 0.20
C THR A 160 15.01 -17.91 1.33
N ALA A 161 16.29 -17.84 1.00
CA ALA A 161 17.36 -17.66 1.98
C ALA A 161 17.24 -16.33 2.77
N LEU A 162 16.55 -15.32 2.22
CA LEU A 162 16.27 -14.04 2.90
C LEU A 162 14.94 -14.06 3.67
N GLY A 163 14.29 -15.21 3.81
CA GLY A 163 12.98 -15.39 4.43
C GLY A 163 11.84 -15.39 3.43
N ARG A 164 10.61 -15.14 3.92
CA ARG A 164 9.41 -15.11 3.09
C ARG A 164 9.36 -13.81 2.28
N VAL A 165 9.30 -13.93 0.95
CA VAL A 165 9.28 -12.79 0.04
C VAL A 165 8.00 -12.73 -0.78
N LEU A 166 7.64 -11.53 -1.20
CA LEU A 166 6.48 -11.23 -2.04
C LEU A 166 6.86 -11.38 -3.52
N MET A 167 6.09 -12.20 -4.23
CA MET A 167 6.19 -12.31 -5.69
C MET A 167 5.45 -11.13 -6.33
N PRO A 168 5.99 -10.50 -7.38
CA PRO A 168 5.36 -9.36 -8.03
C PRO A 168 4.02 -9.70 -8.67
N ALA A 169 3.87 -10.93 -9.19
CA ALA A 169 2.68 -11.41 -9.84
C ALA A 169 2.61 -12.95 -9.79
N LEU A 170 1.48 -13.51 -10.20
CA LEU A 170 1.27 -14.96 -10.25
C LEU A 170 2.16 -15.66 -11.28
N VAL A 171 2.52 -14.96 -12.35
CA VAL A 171 3.24 -15.54 -13.50
C VAL A 171 4.46 -14.70 -13.84
N GLY A 172 5.54 -15.35 -14.26
CA GLY A 172 6.68 -14.70 -14.90
C GLY A 172 7.87 -14.37 -13.98
N PHE A 173 7.78 -14.60 -12.65
CA PHE A 173 8.81 -14.15 -11.71
C PHE A 173 9.44 -15.28 -10.88
N ASP A 174 8.89 -16.48 -10.95
CA ASP A 174 9.38 -17.63 -10.20
C ASP A 174 10.59 -18.33 -10.88
N ARG A 175 11.15 -19.35 -10.20
CA ARG A 175 12.28 -20.15 -10.72
C ARG A 175 11.93 -21.00 -11.95
N LYS A 176 10.63 -21.23 -12.22
CA LYS A 176 10.20 -21.98 -13.39
C LYS A 176 10.14 -21.10 -14.63
N ALA A 177 9.72 -19.85 -14.44
CA ALA A 177 9.61 -18.87 -15.51
C ALA A 177 10.95 -18.20 -15.85
N ARG A 178 11.89 -18.13 -14.88
CA ARG A 178 13.13 -17.35 -15.02
C ARG A 178 14.34 -18.08 -14.47
N PRO A 179 15.47 -18.11 -15.21
CA PRO A 179 16.74 -18.70 -14.71
C PRO A 179 17.28 -17.98 -13.46
N ASP A 180 16.99 -16.67 -13.33
CA ASP A 180 17.36 -15.83 -12.20
C ASP A 180 16.24 -15.64 -11.17
N GLY A 181 15.17 -16.45 -11.25
CA GLY A 181 14.06 -16.43 -10.29
C GLY A 181 14.41 -17.00 -8.90
N PRO A 182 13.68 -16.66 -7.84
CA PRO A 182 12.61 -15.68 -7.86
C PRO A 182 13.12 -14.24 -8.06
N VAL A 183 12.39 -13.47 -8.86
CA VAL A 183 12.62 -12.04 -9.02
C VAL A 183 11.53 -11.29 -8.25
N VAL A 184 11.95 -10.31 -7.46
CA VAL A 184 11.06 -9.48 -6.63
C VAL A 184 11.18 -8.01 -6.98
N ASN A 185 10.16 -7.22 -6.65
CA ASN A 185 10.21 -5.77 -6.70
C ASN A 185 10.15 -5.23 -5.27
N PRO A 186 11.22 -4.62 -4.72
CA PRO A 186 11.24 -4.16 -3.34
C PRO A 186 10.17 -3.09 -3.01
N SER A 187 9.67 -2.36 -4.01
CA SER A 187 8.63 -1.36 -3.82
C SER A 187 7.22 -1.95 -3.63
N TYR A 188 7.05 -3.25 -3.86
CA TYR A 188 5.75 -3.92 -3.72
C TYR A 188 5.43 -4.27 -2.27
N TRP A 189 6.40 -4.17 -1.35
CA TRP A 189 6.14 -4.27 0.08
C TRP A 189 5.49 -2.99 0.60
N ILE A 190 4.16 -3.01 0.67
CA ILE A 190 3.37 -1.92 1.26
C ILE A 190 3.33 -2.14 2.78
N TYR A 191 4.44 -1.81 3.47
CA TYR A 191 4.61 -2.08 4.91
C TYR A 191 3.43 -1.63 5.77
N PRO A 192 2.80 -0.44 5.59
CA PRO A 192 1.65 -0.02 6.38
C PRO A 192 0.40 -0.89 6.14
N ALA A 193 0.30 -1.56 4.99
CA ALA A 193 -0.83 -2.44 4.68
C ALA A 193 -0.74 -3.79 5.42
N LEU A 194 0.45 -4.33 5.68
CA LEU A 194 0.61 -5.69 6.21
C LEU A 194 -0.15 -5.92 7.53
N PRO A 195 -0.08 -5.05 8.56
CA PRO A 195 -0.89 -5.21 9.77
C PRO A 195 -2.40 -5.06 9.50
N ARG A 196 -2.80 -4.32 8.46
CA ARG A 196 -4.20 -4.16 8.06
C ARG A 196 -4.73 -5.44 7.42
N LEU A 197 -3.93 -6.09 6.59
CA LEU A 197 -4.25 -7.40 6.02
C LEU A 197 -4.27 -8.48 7.10
N ALA A 198 -3.38 -8.42 8.09
CA ALA A 198 -3.40 -9.31 9.24
C ALA A 198 -4.71 -9.22 10.03
N SER A 199 -5.34 -8.06 10.11
CA SER A 199 -6.61 -7.89 10.83
C SER A 199 -7.80 -8.63 10.19
N VAL A 200 -7.70 -8.98 8.90
CA VAL A 200 -8.76 -9.68 8.14
C VAL A 200 -8.36 -11.07 7.66
N ALA A 201 -7.08 -11.42 7.73
CA ALA A 201 -6.52 -12.71 7.33
C ALA A 201 -5.38 -13.12 8.31
N GLY A 202 -5.70 -13.09 9.61
CA GLY A 202 -4.75 -13.30 10.71
C GLY A 202 -4.21 -14.74 10.84
N GLU A 203 -4.76 -15.69 10.07
CA GLU A 203 -4.26 -17.07 9.96
C GLU A 203 -2.95 -17.17 9.18
N HIS A 204 -2.50 -16.07 8.54
CA HIS A 204 -1.22 -15.98 7.80
C HIS A 204 -0.21 -15.16 8.57
N ASP A 205 1.05 -15.59 8.52
CA ASP A 205 2.15 -14.89 9.19
C ASP A 205 2.65 -13.72 8.33
N TRP A 206 2.01 -12.57 8.51
CA TRP A 206 2.36 -11.32 7.83
C TRP A 206 3.66 -10.69 8.36
N SER A 207 4.07 -11.02 9.60
CA SER A 207 5.33 -10.53 10.16
C SER A 207 6.53 -11.12 9.43
N ARG A 208 6.49 -12.40 9.07
CA ARG A 208 7.55 -13.01 8.24
C ARG A 208 7.67 -12.38 6.85
N LEU A 209 6.54 -11.94 6.27
CA LEU A 209 6.56 -11.22 5.01
C LEU A 209 7.18 -9.82 5.17
N ASN A 210 6.87 -9.13 6.27
CA ASN A 210 7.49 -7.85 6.63
C ASN A 210 9.02 -7.99 6.76
N ASP A 211 9.45 -8.97 7.53
CA ASP A 211 10.88 -9.21 7.82
C ASP A 211 11.65 -9.62 6.56
N GLY A 212 11.04 -10.44 5.70
CA GLY A 212 11.60 -10.81 4.39
C GLY A 212 11.81 -9.59 3.50
N GLY A 213 10.86 -8.65 3.45
CA GLY A 213 11.00 -7.40 2.71
C GLY A 213 12.15 -6.54 3.21
N LEU A 214 12.31 -6.41 4.54
CA LEU A 214 13.43 -5.69 5.15
C LEU A 214 14.76 -6.39 4.87
N ALA A 215 14.80 -7.72 4.90
CA ALA A 215 15.99 -8.50 4.56
C ALA A 215 16.39 -8.30 3.09
N VAL A 216 15.43 -8.29 2.17
CA VAL A 216 15.67 -7.97 0.76
C VAL A 216 16.25 -6.58 0.60
N LEU A 217 15.69 -5.55 1.25
CA LEU A 217 16.21 -4.18 1.19
C LEU A 217 17.62 -4.04 1.76
N ARG A 218 17.95 -4.75 2.85
CA ARG A 218 19.31 -4.76 3.39
C ARG A 218 20.31 -5.43 2.45
N ALA A 219 19.89 -6.48 1.74
CA ALA A 219 20.72 -7.19 0.78
C ALA A 219 20.84 -6.46 -0.57
N ALA A 220 19.79 -5.75 -1.01
CA ALA A 220 19.71 -5.08 -2.30
C ALA A 220 20.29 -3.65 -2.28
N ARG A 221 21.48 -3.48 -1.73
CA ARG A 221 22.19 -2.20 -1.64
C ARG A 221 23.28 -2.14 -2.68
N PHE A 222 22.94 -1.64 -3.86
CA PHE A 222 23.83 -1.66 -5.02
C PHE A 222 24.59 -0.33 -5.20
N GLY A 223 25.81 -0.43 -5.67
CA GLY A 223 26.66 0.66 -6.07
C GLY A 223 26.98 1.68 -4.97
N PRO A 224 27.56 2.84 -5.37
CA PRO A 224 28.07 3.82 -4.41
C PRO A 224 26.97 4.51 -3.61
N ARG A 225 25.74 4.59 -4.12
CA ARG A 225 24.58 5.18 -3.41
C ARG A 225 23.82 4.19 -2.55
N ARG A 226 24.17 2.89 -2.58
CA ARG A 226 23.53 1.82 -1.81
C ARG A 226 22.01 1.74 -2.03
N LEU A 227 21.54 2.00 -3.25
CA LEU A 227 20.12 1.99 -3.63
C LEU A 227 19.70 0.62 -4.14
N PRO A 228 18.46 0.19 -3.89
CA PRO A 228 17.91 -1.01 -4.51
C PRO A 228 17.65 -0.78 -6.01
N SER A 229 17.81 -1.83 -6.81
CA SER A 229 17.23 -1.87 -8.15
C SER A 229 15.71 -2.09 -8.06
N GLU A 230 14.95 -1.65 -9.06
CA GLU A 230 13.50 -1.94 -9.13
C GLU A 230 13.22 -3.44 -9.14
N TRP A 231 14.05 -4.20 -9.85
CA TRP A 231 13.89 -5.64 -9.96
C TRP A 231 15.12 -6.34 -9.41
N VAL A 232 14.90 -7.25 -8.48
CA VAL A 232 15.95 -7.93 -7.74
C VAL A 232 15.78 -9.44 -7.85
N SER A 233 16.81 -10.10 -8.36
CA SER A 233 16.93 -11.56 -8.38
C SER A 233 17.40 -12.06 -7.02
N LEU A 234 16.83 -13.18 -6.56
CA LEU A 234 17.19 -13.87 -5.32
C LEU A 234 17.60 -15.34 -5.60
N ALA A 235 18.03 -15.65 -6.83
CA ALA A 235 18.27 -17.02 -7.29
C ALA A 235 19.26 -17.81 -6.43
N ASP A 236 20.37 -17.18 -6.05
CA ASP A 236 21.48 -17.82 -5.35
C ASP A 236 21.47 -17.52 -3.83
N GLY A 237 20.34 -17.08 -3.29
CA GLY A 237 20.25 -16.65 -1.90
C GLY A 237 20.89 -15.27 -1.64
N THR A 238 21.41 -14.60 -2.68
CA THR A 238 21.94 -13.23 -2.63
C THR A 238 21.12 -12.31 -3.53
N ALA A 239 21.01 -11.04 -3.14
CA ALA A 239 20.32 -10.05 -3.95
C ALA A 239 21.24 -9.56 -5.09
N LYS A 240 20.70 -9.54 -6.32
CA LYS A 240 21.37 -9.00 -7.52
C LYS A 240 20.33 -8.25 -8.36
N PRO A 241 20.68 -7.20 -9.14
CA PRO A 241 19.77 -6.69 -10.15
C PRO A 241 19.33 -7.82 -11.09
N ALA A 242 18.03 -7.90 -11.37
CA ALA A 242 17.45 -8.99 -12.16
C ALA A 242 17.82 -8.86 -13.64
N ARG A 243 18.06 -9.99 -14.31
CA ARG A 243 18.41 -10.02 -15.74
C ARG A 243 17.19 -9.59 -16.57
N GLY A 244 17.45 -8.90 -17.70
CA GLY A 244 16.40 -8.47 -18.63
C GLY A 244 15.57 -7.29 -18.14
N PHE A 245 15.94 -6.70 -17.01
CA PHE A 245 15.44 -5.41 -16.52
C PHE A 245 16.60 -4.43 -16.40
N GLU A 246 16.31 -3.15 -16.57
CA GLU A 246 17.31 -2.13 -16.30
C GLU A 246 17.69 -2.12 -14.82
N ALA A 247 18.98 -2.03 -14.53
CA ALA A 247 19.50 -2.00 -13.17
C ALA A 247 19.45 -0.54 -12.64
N VAL A 248 18.23 -0.07 -12.38
CA VAL A 248 17.96 1.31 -11.96
C VAL A 248 17.18 1.34 -10.64
N TYR A 249 17.44 2.38 -9.85
CA TYR A 249 16.50 2.91 -8.88
C TYR A 249 15.61 3.89 -9.64
N GLY A 250 14.37 3.55 -9.88
CA GLY A 250 13.51 4.25 -10.82
C GLY A 250 12.10 4.50 -10.26
N TYR A 251 11.12 4.58 -11.14
CA TYR A 251 9.73 4.93 -10.79
C TYR A 251 9.08 3.98 -9.77
N ASN A 252 9.42 2.68 -9.82
CA ASN A 252 8.96 1.75 -8.79
C ASN A 252 9.67 2.03 -7.46
N ALA A 253 10.99 2.11 -7.47
CA ALA A 253 11.80 2.17 -6.27
C ALA A 253 11.65 3.48 -5.49
N VAL A 254 11.29 4.58 -6.15
CA VAL A 254 11.17 5.92 -5.55
C VAL A 254 10.17 5.96 -4.40
N ARG A 255 9.15 5.09 -4.37
CA ARG A 255 8.13 5.03 -3.31
C ARG A 255 8.53 4.17 -2.10
N ILE A 256 9.62 3.43 -2.18
CA ILE A 256 10.08 2.55 -1.08
C ILE A 256 10.18 3.32 0.26
N PRO A 257 10.85 4.49 0.34
CA PRO A 257 10.98 5.21 1.60
C PRO A 257 9.64 5.66 2.20
N LEU A 258 8.65 5.98 1.37
CA LEU A 258 7.30 6.29 1.83
C LEU A 258 6.71 5.12 2.63
N TYR A 259 6.74 3.93 2.06
CA TYR A 259 6.16 2.75 2.71
C TYR A 259 6.94 2.32 3.95
N LEU A 260 8.26 2.47 3.96
CA LEU A 260 9.07 2.21 5.15
C LEU A 260 8.68 3.14 6.29
N VAL A 261 8.68 4.45 6.07
CA VAL A 261 8.32 5.44 7.10
C VAL A 261 6.87 5.27 7.54
N TRP A 262 5.96 5.06 6.61
CA TRP A 262 4.54 4.85 6.93
C TRP A 262 4.30 3.54 7.69
N GLY A 263 5.08 2.50 7.40
CA GLY A 263 5.09 1.24 8.14
C GLY A 263 5.73 1.33 9.54
N GLY A 264 6.31 2.48 9.90
CA GLY A 264 6.96 2.69 11.21
C GLY A 264 8.39 2.18 11.26
N VAL A 265 9.03 1.92 10.13
CA VAL A 265 10.45 1.54 10.10
C VAL A 265 11.29 2.76 10.47
N ALA A 266 12.03 2.65 11.57
CA ALA A 266 12.93 3.69 12.10
C ALA A 266 14.41 3.33 11.95
N ASP A 267 14.73 2.24 11.26
CA ASP A 267 16.09 1.77 11.04
C ASP A 267 16.85 2.75 10.13
N ARG A 268 17.75 3.52 10.74
CA ARG A 268 18.58 4.50 10.03
C ARG A 268 19.40 3.88 8.91
N GLU A 269 19.88 2.67 9.10
CA GLU A 269 20.66 1.98 8.08
C GLU A 269 19.83 1.69 6.82
N VAL A 270 18.56 1.35 6.99
CA VAL A 270 17.62 1.12 5.88
C VAL A 270 17.19 2.43 5.21
N LEU A 271 16.95 3.49 5.98
CA LEU A 271 16.38 4.74 5.50
C LEU A 271 17.42 5.74 4.97
N ALA A 272 18.65 5.76 5.48
CA ALA A 272 19.65 6.77 5.13
C ALA A 272 19.97 6.87 3.62
N PRO A 273 19.95 5.79 2.81
CA PRO A 273 20.18 5.90 1.37
C PRO A 273 19.16 6.79 0.64
N PHE A 274 17.98 7.02 1.24
CA PHE A 274 16.89 7.81 0.65
C PHE A 274 16.84 9.27 1.15
N LEU A 275 17.74 9.68 2.06
CA LEU A 275 17.83 11.06 2.52
C LEU A 275 18.25 12.01 1.40
N ALA A 276 17.74 13.25 1.43
CA ALA A 276 18.22 14.33 0.59
C ALA A 276 19.67 14.67 0.93
N GLY A 277 20.46 14.96 -0.09
CA GLY A 277 21.86 15.32 0.08
C GLY A 277 22.63 15.24 -1.26
N PRO A 278 23.95 15.43 -1.26
CA PRO A 278 24.75 15.32 -2.49
C PRO A 278 24.62 13.98 -3.20
N ASN A 279 24.25 12.94 -2.44
CA ASN A 279 24.06 11.58 -2.94
C ASN A 279 22.60 11.14 -3.00
N ALA A 280 21.64 12.04 -2.73
CA ALA A 280 20.22 11.70 -2.77
C ALA A 280 19.78 11.32 -4.18
N PRO A 281 18.84 10.39 -4.31
CA PRO A 281 18.22 10.10 -5.59
C PRO A 281 17.28 11.25 -5.96
N SER A 282 17.76 12.18 -6.76
CA SER A 282 16.93 13.24 -7.38
C SER A 282 16.41 12.85 -8.76
N GLY A 283 16.43 11.56 -9.09
CA GLY A 283 16.06 11.05 -10.41
C GLY A 283 16.12 9.54 -10.48
N LEU A 284 15.96 9.01 -11.67
CA LEU A 284 16.28 7.63 -11.98
C LEU A 284 17.80 7.45 -11.88
N VAL A 285 18.26 6.49 -11.10
CA VAL A 285 19.67 6.29 -10.83
C VAL A 285 20.10 4.92 -11.35
N THR A 286 21.12 4.88 -12.22
CA THR A 286 21.80 3.64 -12.57
C THR A 286 22.52 3.13 -11.33
N VAL A 287 22.06 2.00 -10.77
CA VAL A 287 22.52 1.57 -9.44
C VAL A 287 24.01 1.24 -9.40
N ALA A 288 24.57 0.68 -10.48
CA ALA A 288 25.97 0.31 -10.54
C ALA A 288 26.93 1.52 -10.44
N THR A 289 26.61 2.63 -11.08
CA THR A 289 27.45 3.85 -11.14
C THR A 289 27.04 4.93 -10.17
N GLY A 290 25.77 4.91 -9.73
CA GLY A 290 25.18 6.00 -8.93
C GLY A 290 24.87 7.27 -9.75
N GLN A 291 24.98 7.20 -11.07
CA GLN A 291 24.67 8.36 -11.94
C GLN A 291 23.16 8.53 -12.11
N VAL A 292 22.70 9.77 -12.12
CA VAL A 292 21.31 10.14 -12.44
C VAL A 292 21.14 10.05 -13.95
N ALA A 293 20.33 9.09 -14.40
CA ALA A 293 19.99 8.89 -15.80
C ALA A 293 18.90 9.86 -16.26
N GLU A 294 17.94 10.14 -15.39
CA GLU A 294 16.82 11.05 -15.65
C GLU A 294 16.46 11.78 -14.34
N PRO A 295 16.42 13.13 -14.33
CA PRO A 295 16.01 13.87 -13.15
C PRO A 295 14.49 13.79 -12.91
N LEU A 296 14.06 13.56 -11.68
CA LEU A 296 12.66 13.59 -11.24
C LEU A 296 12.38 14.93 -10.57
N LEU A 297 11.87 15.90 -11.34
CA LEU A 297 11.76 17.30 -10.94
C LEU A 297 10.44 17.65 -10.24
N GLN A 298 9.41 16.81 -10.36
CA GLN A 298 8.11 17.10 -9.78
C GLN A 298 8.15 17.04 -8.25
N PRO A 299 7.46 17.97 -7.55
CA PRO A 299 7.48 18.07 -6.08
C PRO A 299 7.15 16.78 -5.33
N GLY A 300 6.31 15.93 -5.91
CA GLY A 300 5.93 14.66 -5.29
C GLY A 300 7.10 13.70 -5.07
N TYR A 301 8.11 13.72 -5.93
CA TYR A 301 9.31 12.90 -5.73
C TYR A 301 10.20 13.46 -4.61
N ALA A 302 10.27 14.79 -4.45
CA ALA A 302 10.97 15.40 -3.32
C ALA A 302 10.32 15.06 -1.97
N ALA A 303 9.01 14.81 -1.94
CA ALA A 303 8.31 14.38 -0.74
C ALA A 303 8.86 13.05 -0.20
N MET A 304 9.39 12.17 -1.05
CA MET A 304 9.93 10.87 -0.64
C MET A 304 11.17 11.01 0.25
N SER A 305 12.07 11.93 -0.07
CA SER A 305 13.21 12.23 0.78
C SER A 305 12.80 13.03 2.02
N ALA A 306 11.80 13.91 1.89
CA ALA A 306 11.31 14.72 3.01
C ALA A 306 10.64 13.87 4.11
N VAL A 307 9.91 12.79 3.76
CA VAL A 307 9.36 11.87 4.78
C VAL A 307 10.47 11.14 5.53
N VAL A 308 11.58 10.81 4.87
CA VAL A 308 12.73 10.19 5.53
C VAL A 308 13.43 11.19 6.47
N ALA A 309 13.64 12.43 6.04
CA ALA A 309 14.20 13.48 6.87
C ALA A 309 13.32 13.75 8.11
N CYS A 310 12.00 13.74 7.93
CA CYS A 310 11.08 13.80 9.07
C CYS A 310 11.29 12.62 10.03
N ALA A 311 11.30 11.39 9.54
CA ALA A 311 11.40 10.19 10.38
C ALA A 311 12.72 10.10 11.14
N LEU A 312 13.84 10.49 10.52
CA LEU A 312 15.19 10.36 11.10
C LEU A 312 15.65 11.58 11.88
N GLU A 313 15.17 12.77 11.51
CA GLU A 313 15.74 14.04 11.98
C GLU A 313 14.67 14.99 12.56
N GLY A 314 13.37 14.62 12.45
CA GLY A 314 12.26 15.49 12.88
C GLY A 314 12.07 16.72 11.99
N THR A 315 12.66 16.75 10.79
CA THR A 315 12.59 17.87 9.86
C THR A 315 11.16 18.04 9.34
N ARG A 316 10.62 19.27 9.41
CA ARG A 316 9.28 19.58 8.92
C ARG A 316 9.21 19.47 7.39
N LEU A 317 8.08 18.98 6.92
CA LEU A 317 7.77 18.94 5.48
C LEU A 317 7.74 20.37 4.90
N PRO A 318 8.50 20.65 3.82
CA PRO A 318 8.48 21.96 3.17
C PRO A 318 7.06 22.39 2.78
N ALA A 319 6.74 23.67 2.97
CA ALA A 319 5.40 24.23 2.66
C ALA A 319 5.00 24.01 1.19
N ALA A 320 5.95 24.07 0.26
CA ALA A 320 5.71 23.82 -1.18
C ALA A 320 5.17 22.39 -1.46
N LEU A 321 5.41 21.44 -0.58
CA LEU A 321 4.91 20.05 -0.71
C LEU A 321 3.48 19.88 -0.17
N ARG A 322 2.87 20.90 0.41
CA ARG A 322 1.52 20.86 0.98
C ARG A 322 0.43 21.43 0.06
N GLY A 323 0.83 21.99 -1.09
CA GLY A 323 -0.08 22.66 -2.02
C GLY A 323 -1.03 21.71 -2.77
N ALA A 324 -2.03 22.30 -3.43
CA ALA A 324 -3.07 21.58 -4.16
C ALA A 324 -2.79 21.39 -5.67
N THR A 325 -1.63 21.84 -6.17
CA THR A 325 -1.28 21.70 -7.60
C THR A 325 -1.15 20.23 -7.97
N MET A 326 -1.85 19.82 -9.03
CA MET A 326 -1.88 18.46 -9.55
C MET A 326 -1.41 18.47 -11.02
N ASP A 327 -0.16 18.08 -11.27
CA ASP A 327 0.43 18.10 -12.61
C ASP A 327 0.36 16.69 -13.26
N LEU A 328 1.21 15.78 -12.79
CA LEU A 328 1.24 14.39 -13.21
C LEU A 328 0.66 13.49 -12.12
N TYR A 329 -0.06 12.47 -12.55
CA TYR A 329 -0.73 11.53 -11.67
C TYR A 329 0.19 10.97 -10.58
N TYR A 330 1.30 10.35 -10.98
CA TYR A 330 2.13 9.59 -10.05
C TYR A 330 2.80 10.46 -8.97
N PRO A 331 3.55 11.53 -9.29
CA PRO A 331 4.15 12.38 -8.26
C PRO A 331 3.10 13.10 -7.41
N SER A 332 1.96 13.51 -7.97
CA SER A 332 0.87 14.10 -7.18
C SER A 332 0.30 13.11 -6.17
N THR A 333 0.13 11.86 -6.58
CA THR A 333 -0.33 10.76 -5.71
C THR A 333 0.66 10.49 -4.58
N LEU A 334 1.94 10.33 -4.89
CA LEU A 334 2.99 10.10 -3.88
C LEU A 334 3.02 11.22 -2.84
N ARG A 335 2.85 12.47 -3.27
CA ARG A 335 2.80 13.62 -2.37
C ARG A 335 1.61 13.54 -1.39
N LEU A 336 0.41 13.23 -1.86
CA LEU A 336 -0.75 13.09 -0.98
C LEU A 336 -0.60 11.92 -0.01
N LEU A 337 -0.08 10.80 -0.47
CA LEU A 337 0.22 9.65 0.39
C LEU A 337 1.28 10.00 1.45
N ALA A 338 2.26 10.83 1.11
CA ALA A 338 3.25 11.33 2.08
C ALA A 338 2.60 12.19 3.17
N LEU A 339 1.64 13.05 2.82
CA LEU A 339 0.87 13.84 3.80
C LEU A 339 0.08 12.94 4.74
N VAL A 340 -0.60 11.92 4.21
CA VAL A 340 -1.34 10.94 5.01
C VAL A 340 -0.39 10.15 5.92
N ALA A 341 0.73 9.67 5.40
CA ALA A 341 1.73 8.94 6.17
C ALA A 341 2.26 9.77 7.35
N LEU A 342 2.58 11.05 7.11
CA LEU A 342 3.03 11.95 8.16
C LEU A 342 1.92 12.28 9.17
N ALA A 343 0.68 12.50 8.71
CA ALA A 343 -0.45 12.71 9.62
C ALA A 343 -0.65 11.53 10.59
N GLN A 344 -0.42 10.31 10.12
CA GLN A 344 -0.58 9.10 10.95
C GLN A 344 0.63 8.81 11.85
N LYS A 345 1.84 9.03 11.39
CA LYS A 345 3.06 8.56 12.06
C LYS A 345 3.91 9.69 12.65
N HIS A 346 3.93 10.82 12.02
CA HIS A 346 4.80 11.94 12.37
C HIS A 346 4.08 13.30 12.26
N PRO A 347 2.94 13.53 12.96
CA PRO A 347 2.12 14.73 12.80
C PRO A 347 2.88 16.03 13.10
N ARG A 348 3.96 15.97 13.87
CA ARG A 348 4.80 17.13 14.19
C ARG A 348 5.60 17.66 12.98
N CYS A 349 5.72 16.87 11.92
CA CYS A 349 6.41 17.26 10.70
C CYS A 349 5.52 18.01 9.69
N LEU A 350 4.21 18.06 9.92
CA LEU A 350 3.24 18.79 9.10
C LEU A 350 3.13 20.27 9.50
#